data_60dddaca69d6244cb34375520c0adb12
#
_entry.id   60dddaca69d6244cb34375520c0adb12
#
_cell.length_a   1.000
_cell.length_b   1.000
_cell.length_c   1.000
_cell.angle_alpha   90.00
_cell.angle_beta   90.00
_cell.angle_gamma   90.00
#
_symmetry.space_group_name_H-M   'P 1'
#
loop_
_entity.id
_entity.type
_entity.pdbx_description
1 polymer ?
#
loop_
_entity_poly.entity_id
_entity_poly.type
_entity_poly.pdbx_seq_one_letter_code
_entity_poly.pdbx_strand_id
1 'polypeptide(L)'
;SVCRILEGCWNYSFIMGSKYGGTRSGTQWNQSFWSKEKASNFARKKDISELDYLEVDQNLLPWDDQADGAIQDAQDDVREILKRPILNLQGMSNADIKLNYGIANFEILSACDQNYTRLIRALNQWGEALYQSEKLADAESIFSYALDIGSDISSTYITLGKIYAQTDRIEQIQPLIERVKKQDFFMRDTVIDKLTGIVRSYQ
;
A
#
# COMPACT_ATOMS: atom_id res chain seq x y z
N SER A 1 27.23 -16.59 -23.85
CA SER A 1 27.26 -16.45 -22.41
C SER A 1 25.93 -15.86 -21.92
N VAL A 2 24.93 -16.72 -21.86
CA VAL A 2 23.60 -16.39 -21.30
C VAL A 2 23.42 -17.33 -20.11
N CYS A 3 23.59 -16.85 -18.89
CA CYS A 3 23.11 -17.51 -17.66
C CYS A 3 23.49 -16.67 -16.44
N ARG A 4 22.69 -15.70 -16.07
CA ARG A 4 22.74 -15.04 -14.74
C ARG A 4 21.58 -14.05 -14.55
N ILE A 5 20.35 -14.51 -14.60
CA ILE A 5 19.19 -13.78 -14.08
C ILE A 5 18.14 -14.82 -13.67
N LEU A 6 18.31 -15.54 -12.59
CA LEU A 6 17.26 -16.33 -11.94
C LEU A 6 17.56 -16.66 -10.46
N GLU A 7 18.25 -15.80 -9.71
CA GLU A 7 18.53 -16.05 -8.29
C GLU A 7 17.86 -15.07 -7.30
N GLY A 8 16.77 -14.39 -7.71
CA GLY A 8 16.11 -13.38 -6.87
C GLY A 8 14.74 -13.73 -6.27
N CYS A 9 14.14 -14.87 -6.60
CA CYS A 9 12.74 -15.14 -6.24
C CYS A 9 12.51 -16.28 -5.22
N TRP A 10 13.52 -16.79 -4.55
CA TRP A 10 13.39 -18.00 -3.72
C TRP A 10 13.41 -17.79 -2.20
N ASN A 11 13.46 -16.56 -1.70
CA ASN A 11 13.64 -16.35 -0.24
C ASN A 11 12.44 -15.74 0.49
N TYR A 12 11.25 -15.63 -0.12
CA TYR A 12 10.07 -15.09 0.57
C TYR A 12 9.08 -16.14 1.09
N SER A 13 9.31 -17.42 0.81
CA SER A 13 8.39 -18.51 1.20
C SER A 13 8.68 -19.19 2.53
N PHE A 14 9.75 -18.84 3.25
CA PHE A 14 10.19 -19.64 4.41
C PHE A 14 9.94 -19.05 5.80
N ILE A 15 9.34 -17.85 5.92
CA ILE A 15 9.15 -17.19 7.23
C ILE A 15 7.69 -17.17 7.73
N MET A 16 6.70 -17.62 6.94
CA MET A 16 5.28 -17.67 7.35
C MET A 16 4.82 -18.99 8.00
N GLY A 17 5.73 -19.83 8.48
CA GLY A 17 5.44 -21.19 8.94
C GLY A 17 5.37 -21.44 10.44
N SER A 18 5.24 -20.45 11.33
CA SER A 18 5.36 -20.76 12.76
C SER A 18 4.47 -19.98 13.72
N LYS A 19 3.14 -19.88 13.49
CA LYS A 19 2.22 -19.39 14.55
C LYS A 19 0.80 -19.96 14.57
N TYR A 20 0.45 -20.98 13.80
CA TYR A 20 -0.80 -21.67 14.01
C TYR A 20 -0.57 -23.17 14.21
N GLY A 21 -0.63 -23.60 15.47
CA GLY A 21 -0.62 -24.99 15.86
C GLY A 21 -1.87 -25.73 15.35
N GLY A 22 -1.69 -26.42 14.26
CA GLY A 22 -2.62 -27.38 13.70
C GLY A 22 -1.85 -28.21 12.68
N THR A 23 -1.52 -29.46 13.02
CA THR A 23 -0.87 -30.44 12.17
C THR A 23 -1.77 -30.82 10.99
N ARG A 24 -1.90 -29.94 10.00
CA ARG A 24 -2.32 -30.32 8.64
C ARG A 24 -1.07 -30.58 7.83
N SER A 25 -0.92 -31.81 7.36
CA SER A 25 0.27 -32.26 6.63
C SER A 25 0.62 -31.30 5.47
N GLY A 26 1.89 -30.96 5.28
CA GLY A 26 2.35 -30.07 4.22
C GLY A 26 1.96 -30.48 2.79
N THR A 27 1.57 -31.75 2.60
CA THR A 27 1.03 -32.30 1.36
C THR A 27 -0.38 -31.79 1.03
N GLN A 28 -1.24 -31.55 2.03
CA GLN A 28 -2.63 -31.10 1.82
C GLN A 28 -2.71 -29.62 1.43
N TRP A 29 -1.83 -28.78 1.99
CA TRP A 29 -1.68 -27.38 1.62
C TRP A 29 -1.18 -27.27 0.16
N ASN A 30 -0.20 -28.06 -0.20
CA ASN A 30 0.38 -28.08 -1.53
C ASN A 30 -0.64 -28.51 -2.59
N GLN A 31 -1.46 -29.54 -2.32
CA GLN A 31 -2.52 -29.99 -3.24
C GLN A 31 -3.63 -28.95 -3.43
N SER A 32 -4.07 -28.27 -2.39
CA SER A 32 -5.10 -27.22 -2.51
C SER A 32 -4.60 -26.00 -3.26
N PHE A 33 -3.36 -25.59 -3.04
CA PHE A 33 -2.71 -24.51 -3.79
C PHE A 33 -2.63 -24.83 -5.29
N TRP A 34 -2.10 -26.01 -5.65
CA TRP A 34 -1.96 -26.40 -7.05
C TRP A 34 -3.29 -26.63 -7.76
N SER A 35 -4.32 -27.09 -7.05
CA SER A 35 -5.67 -27.23 -7.61
C SER A 35 -6.30 -25.88 -7.92
N LYS A 36 -6.13 -24.90 -7.02
CA LYS A 36 -6.59 -23.52 -7.20
C LYS A 36 -5.86 -22.85 -8.38
N GLU A 37 -4.55 -23.00 -8.45
CA GLU A 37 -3.75 -22.43 -9.54
C GLU A 37 -4.12 -23.04 -10.90
N LYS A 38 -4.33 -24.35 -10.98
CA LYS A 38 -4.82 -25.02 -12.20
C LYS A 38 -6.20 -24.50 -12.61
N ALA A 39 -7.16 -24.42 -11.68
CA ALA A 39 -8.50 -23.93 -11.97
C ALA A 39 -8.49 -22.47 -12.47
N SER A 40 -7.62 -21.65 -11.92
CA SER A 40 -7.50 -20.24 -12.27
C SER A 40 -7.08 -20.03 -13.74
N ASN A 41 -6.28 -20.95 -14.29
CA ASN A 41 -5.82 -20.88 -15.68
C ASN A 41 -6.89 -21.20 -16.73
N PHE A 42 -8.04 -21.72 -16.32
CA PHE A 42 -9.20 -21.99 -17.19
C PHE A 42 -10.37 -21.04 -16.97
N ALA A 43 -10.20 -20.05 -16.09
CA ALA A 43 -11.25 -19.07 -15.78
C ALA A 43 -11.57 -18.21 -17.01
N ARG A 44 -12.89 -18.08 -17.32
CA ARG A 44 -13.37 -17.30 -18.44
C ARG A 44 -13.20 -15.80 -18.18
N LYS A 45 -12.95 -15.05 -19.25
CA LYS A 45 -12.90 -13.59 -19.23
C LYS A 45 -14.24 -13.04 -18.72
N LYS A 46 -14.20 -12.12 -17.75
CA LYS A 46 -15.34 -11.33 -17.28
C LYS A 46 -15.18 -9.88 -17.68
N ASP A 47 -16.27 -9.14 -17.64
CA ASP A 47 -16.22 -7.70 -17.77
C ASP A 47 -15.55 -7.09 -16.53
N ILE A 48 -14.65 -6.15 -16.75
CA ILE A 48 -13.90 -5.43 -15.73
C ILE A 48 -14.14 -3.92 -15.79
N SER A 49 -15.07 -3.45 -16.65
CA SER A 49 -15.34 -2.02 -16.83
C SER A 49 -16.01 -1.38 -15.61
N GLU A 50 -16.76 -2.16 -14.82
CA GLU A 50 -17.52 -1.69 -13.64
C GLU A 50 -16.79 -1.96 -12.32
N LEU A 51 -15.47 -2.22 -12.36
CA LEU A 51 -14.70 -2.36 -11.14
C LEU A 51 -14.51 -1.00 -10.46
N ASP A 52 -14.31 -1.03 -9.16
CA ASP A 52 -14.10 0.16 -8.32
C ASP A 52 -12.68 0.74 -8.54
N TYR A 53 -12.47 1.30 -9.74
CA TYR A 53 -11.24 1.99 -10.07
C TYR A 53 -11.11 3.23 -9.21
N LEU A 54 -9.90 3.43 -8.66
CA LEU A 54 -9.62 4.60 -7.83
C LEU A 54 -9.61 5.87 -8.68
N GLU A 55 -10.58 6.75 -8.41
CA GLU A 55 -10.61 8.10 -8.93
C GLU A 55 -10.03 9.06 -7.88
N VAL A 56 -8.90 9.68 -8.23
CA VAL A 56 -8.22 10.63 -7.34
C VAL A 56 -8.76 12.03 -7.61
N ASP A 57 -9.39 12.64 -6.61
CA ASP A 57 -9.73 14.06 -6.69
C ASP A 57 -8.46 14.91 -6.51
N GLN A 58 -7.92 15.37 -7.64
CA GLN A 58 -6.69 16.16 -7.65
C GLN A 58 -6.83 17.51 -6.93
N ASN A 59 -8.06 18.01 -6.71
CA ASN A 59 -8.28 19.26 -6.00
C ASN A 59 -8.02 19.13 -4.48
N LEU A 60 -8.01 17.91 -3.95
CA LEU A 60 -7.71 17.64 -2.55
C LEU A 60 -6.20 17.60 -2.27
N LEU A 61 -5.38 17.59 -3.31
CA LEU A 61 -3.92 17.51 -3.17
C LEU A 61 -3.31 18.92 -3.23
N PRO A 62 -2.30 19.22 -2.38
CA PRO A 62 -1.67 20.54 -2.29
C PRO A 62 -0.62 20.74 -3.40
N TRP A 63 -1.08 20.84 -4.65
CA TRP A 63 -0.20 21.11 -5.79
C TRP A 63 0.46 22.47 -5.66
N ASP A 64 1.76 22.53 -5.91
CA ASP A 64 2.57 23.74 -5.91
C ASP A 64 3.38 23.81 -7.22
N ASP A 65 2.94 24.65 -8.15
CA ASP A 65 3.60 24.80 -9.45
C ASP A 65 4.96 25.56 -9.35
N GLN A 66 5.26 26.12 -8.17
CA GLN A 66 6.53 26.77 -7.88
C GLN A 66 7.46 25.90 -7.02
N ALA A 67 7.03 24.67 -6.72
CA ALA A 67 7.87 23.73 -6.00
C ALA A 67 9.11 23.38 -6.83
N ASP A 68 10.20 23.08 -6.13
CA ASP A 68 11.46 22.63 -6.72
C ASP A 68 11.94 21.33 -6.05
N GLY A 69 13.00 20.75 -6.64
CA GLY A 69 13.67 19.58 -6.09
C GLY A 69 12.72 18.40 -5.82
N ALA A 70 12.84 17.80 -4.63
CA ALA A 70 12.13 16.57 -4.28
C ALA A 70 10.60 16.72 -4.25
N ILE A 71 10.07 17.91 -3.97
CA ILE A 71 8.63 18.15 -3.99
C ILE A 71 8.13 18.13 -5.44
N GLN A 72 8.82 18.82 -6.35
CA GLN A 72 8.46 18.84 -7.76
C GLN A 72 8.52 17.42 -8.36
N ASP A 73 9.62 16.70 -8.12
CA ASP A 73 9.82 15.34 -8.62
C ASP A 73 8.67 14.42 -8.15
N ALA A 74 8.30 14.50 -6.87
CA ALA A 74 7.22 13.68 -6.30
C ALA A 74 5.84 14.05 -6.89
N GLN A 75 5.56 15.34 -7.12
CA GLN A 75 4.35 15.79 -7.79
C GLN A 75 4.26 15.25 -9.21
N ASP A 76 5.36 15.29 -9.96
CA ASP A 76 5.42 14.81 -11.34
C ASP A 76 5.21 13.30 -11.41
N ASP A 77 5.78 12.54 -10.47
CA ASP A 77 5.53 11.10 -10.34
C ASP A 77 4.05 10.81 -10.11
N VAL A 78 3.39 11.55 -9.20
CA VAL A 78 1.95 11.37 -8.96
C VAL A 78 1.16 11.72 -10.22
N ARG A 79 1.44 12.85 -10.89
CA ARG A 79 0.77 13.24 -12.14
C ARG A 79 0.88 12.16 -13.23
N GLU A 80 2.05 11.54 -13.37
CA GLU A 80 2.25 10.44 -14.35
C GLU A 80 1.46 9.18 -14.01
N ILE A 81 1.36 8.85 -12.73
CA ILE A 81 0.59 7.68 -12.29
C ILE A 81 -0.91 7.89 -12.51
N LEU A 82 -1.41 9.09 -12.24
CA LEU A 82 -2.84 9.44 -12.38
C LEU A 82 -3.35 9.39 -13.84
N LYS A 83 -2.47 9.33 -14.83
CA LYS A 83 -2.86 9.12 -16.24
C LYS A 83 -3.26 7.68 -16.56
N ARG A 84 -3.11 6.76 -15.63
CA ARG A 84 -3.31 5.32 -15.82
C ARG A 84 -4.46 4.82 -14.94
N PRO A 85 -5.14 3.73 -15.33
CA PRO A 85 -6.13 3.12 -14.47
C PRO A 85 -5.47 2.57 -13.20
N ILE A 86 -6.10 2.80 -12.07
CA ILE A 86 -5.62 2.42 -10.73
C ILE A 86 -6.70 1.57 -10.07
N LEU A 87 -6.32 0.43 -9.55
CA LEU A 87 -7.24 -0.47 -8.84
C LEU A 87 -6.52 -1.11 -7.66
N ASN A 88 -7.13 -1.06 -6.49
CA ASN A 88 -6.60 -1.71 -5.30
C ASN A 88 -7.07 -3.17 -5.24
N LEU A 89 -6.15 -4.11 -5.40
CA LEU A 89 -6.40 -5.54 -5.27
C LEU A 89 -5.69 -6.15 -4.05
N GLN A 90 -5.37 -5.35 -3.05
CA GLN A 90 -4.75 -5.84 -1.82
C GLN A 90 -5.56 -6.99 -1.20
N GLY A 91 -4.85 -8.01 -0.71
CA GLY A 91 -5.47 -9.20 -0.14
C GLY A 91 -5.87 -10.27 -1.16
N MET A 92 -5.81 -10.00 -2.48
CA MET A 92 -6.08 -10.98 -3.52
C MET A 92 -4.78 -11.61 -4.02
N SER A 93 -4.72 -12.93 -4.08
CA SER A 93 -3.63 -13.63 -4.76
C SER A 93 -3.81 -13.61 -6.28
N ASN A 94 -2.73 -13.86 -7.01
CA ASN A 94 -2.80 -13.99 -8.49
C ASN A 94 -3.84 -15.03 -8.95
N ALA A 95 -3.99 -16.13 -8.20
CA ALA A 95 -5.01 -17.12 -8.48
C ALA A 95 -6.42 -16.59 -8.25
N ASP A 96 -6.62 -15.76 -7.22
CA ASP A 96 -7.92 -15.12 -6.95
C ASP A 96 -8.30 -14.15 -8.06
N ILE A 97 -7.36 -13.32 -8.52
CA ILE A 97 -7.59 -12.39 -9.63
C ILE A 97 -7.99 -13.14 -10.88
N LYS A 98 -7.26 -14.21 -11.27
CA LYS A 98 -7.59 -15.03 -12.42
C LYS A 98 -8.96 -15.70 -12.28
N LEU A 99 -9.27 -16.29 -11.11
CA LEU A 99 -10.56 -16.97 -10.87
C LEU A 99 -11.73 -16.00 -10.90
N ASN A 100 -11.57 -14.82 -10.30
CA ASN A 100 -12.64 -13.84 -10.19
C ASN A 100 -12.91 -13.11 -11.50
N TYR A 101 -11.86 -12.81 -12.28
CA TYR A 101 -11.95 -11.92 -13.44
C TYR A 101 -11.56 -12.57 -14.77
N GLY A 102 -11.02 -13.79 -14.73
CA GLY A 102 -10.55 -14.53 -15.89
C GLY A 102 -9.08 -14.27 -16.21
N ILE A 103 -8.41 -15.31 -16.73
CA ILE A 103 -6.99 -15.27 -17.06
C ILE A 103 -6.63 -14.15 -18.06
N ALA A 104 -7.53 -13.86 -19.01
CA ALA A 104 -7.31 -12.83 -20.02
C ALA A 104 -7.27 -11.40 -19.47
N ASN A 105 -7.80 -11.17 -18.26
CA ASN A 105 -7.77 -9.87 -17.59
C ASN A 105 -6.61 -9.74 -16.60
N PHE A 106 -5.91 -10.83 -16.31
CA PHE A 106 -4.90 -10.88 -15.26
C PHE A 106 -3.80 -9.83 -15.44
N GLU A 107 -3.26 -9.71 -16.64
CA GLU A 107 -2.19 -8.76 -16.95
C GLU A 107 -2.66 -7.30 -16.78
N ILE A 108 -3.85 -6.98 -17.27
CA ILE A 108 -4.45 -5.64 -17.16
C ILE A 108 -4.68 -5.28 -15.69
N LEU A 109 -5.32 -6.19 -14.93
CA LEU A 109 -5.61 -5.96 -13.51
C LEU A 109 -4.35 -5.88 -12.66
N SER A 110 -3.35 -6.71 -12.95
CA SER A 110 -2.04 -6.64 -12.30
C SER A 110 -1.34 -5.30 -12.56
N ALA A 111 -1.46 -4.75 -13.77
CA ALA A 111 -0.93 -3.42 -14.08
C ALA A 111 -1.66 -2.32 -13.30
N CYS A 112 -2.99 -2.41 -13.16
CA CYS A 112 -3.77 -1.46 -12.36
C CYS A 112 -3.39 -1.51 -10.86
N ASP A 113 -3.16 -2.70 -10.31
CA ASP A 113 -2.70 -2.88 -8.92
C ASP A 113 -1.26 -2.37 -8.71
N GLN A 114 -0.39 -2.57 -9.70
CA GLN A 114 0.94 -1.96 -9.67
C GLN A 114 0.88 -0.43 -9.69
N ASN A 115 -0.05 0.16 -10.44
CA ASN A 115 -0.26 1.61 -10.43
C ASN A 115 -0.75 2.09 -9.07
N TYR A 116 -1.64 1.34 -8.39
CA TYR A 116 -2.04 1.63 -7.01
C TYR A 116 -0.83 1.61 -6.06
N THR A 117 -0.01 0.56 -6.12
CA THR A 117 1.21 0.46 -5.30
C THR A 117 2.19 1.60 -5.56
N ARG A 118 2.34 2.03 -6.82
CA ARG A 118 3.16 3.20 -7.17
C ARG A 118 2.57 4.49 -6.62
N LEU A 119 1.24 4.66 -6.68
CA LEU A 119 0.58 5.85 -6.17
C LEU A 119 0.80 6.03 -4.67
N ILE A 120 0.54 5.00 -3.86
CA ILE A 120 0.72 5.11 -2.41
C ILE A 120 2.18 5.40 -2.02
N ARG A 121 3.15 4.88 -2.78
CA ARG A 121 4.57 5.19 -2.59
C ARG A 121 4.92 6.62 -3.00
N ALA A 122 4.42 7.09 -4.14
CA ALA A 122 4.64 8.45 -4.60
C ALA A 122 4.02 9.48 -3.64
N LEU A 123 2.80 9.24 -3.16
CA LEU A 123 2.17 10.07 -2.13
C LEU A 123 2.98 10.08 -0.83
N ASN A 124 3.49 8.93 -0.39
CA ASN A 124 4.35 8.90 0.79
C ASN A 124 5.65 9.70 0.60
N GLN A 125 6.29 9.58 -0.57
CA GLN A 125 7.48 10.37 -0.89
C GLN A 125 7.19 11.87 -0.93
N TRP A 126 6.06 12.26 -1.53
CA TRP A 126 5.62 13.66 -1.55
C TRP A 126 5.36 14.20 -0.15
N GLY A 127 4.62 13.46 0.68
CA GLY A 127 4.39 13.83 2.08
C GLY A 127 5.68 13.97 2.88
N GLU A 128 6.65 13.06 2.71
CA GLU A 128 7.96 13.15 3.35
C GLU A 128 8.77 14.37 2.87
N ALA A 129 8.76 14.69 1.56
CA ALA A 129 9.44 15.87 1.02
C ALA A 129 8.83 17.17 1.58
N LEU A 130 7.50 17.24 1.66
CA LEU A 130 6.79 18.37 2.29
C LEU A 130 7.11 18.49 3.79
N TYR A 131 7.13 17.36 4.51
CA TYR A 131 7.49 17.32 5.92
C TYR A 131 8.91 17.82 6.19
N GLN A 132 9.87 17.37 5.37
CA GLN A 132 11.28 17.83 5.46
C GLN A 132 11.45 19.30 5.12
N SER A 133 10.56 19.85 4.29
CA SER A 133 10.52 21.28 3.94
C SER A 133 9.68 22.12 4.93
N GLU A 134 9.31 21.55 6.08
CA GLU A 134 8.48 22.18 7.12
C GLU A 134 7.09 22.65 6.63
N LYS A 135 6.63 22.18 5.49
CA LYS A 135 5.27 22.39 4.98
C LYS A 135 4.29 21.41 5.64
N LEU A 136 4.11 21.52 6.96
CA LEU A 136 3.41 20.51 7.77
C LEU A 136 1.94 20.33 7.40
N ALA A 137 1.24 21.40 7.06
CA ALA A 137 -0.18 21.32 6.67
C ALA A 137 -0.38 20.55 5.35
N ASP A 138 0.49 20.80 4.37
CA ASP A 138 0.45 20.12 3.08
C ASP A 138 0.86 18.64 3.23
N ALA A 139 1.89 18.37 4.05
CA ALA A 139 2.31 17.00 4.38
C ALA A 139 1.17 16.21 5.05
N GLU A 140 0.47 16.82 6.01
CA GLU A 140 -0.70 16.23 6.67
C GLU A 140 -1.79 15.89 5.66
N SER A 141 -2.10 16.80 4.73
CA SER A 141 -3.10 16.58 3.69
C SER A 141 -2.75 15.39 2.83
N ILE A 142 -1.51 15.27 2.37
CA ILE A 142 -1.03 14.14 1.57
C ILE A 142 -1.07 12.82 2.36
N PHE A 143 -0.56 12.80 3.58
CA PHE A 143 -0.57 11.56 4.39
C PHE A 143 -1.99 11.12 4.74
N SER A 144 -2.88 12.05 5.09
CA SER A 144 -4.28 11.75 5.37
C SER A 144 -4.96 11.16 4.13
N TYR A 145 -4.77 11.78 2.97
CA TYR A 145 -5.29 11.27 1.71
C TYR A 145 -4.74 9.87 1.38
N ALA A 146 -3.44 9.65 1.53
CA ALA A 146 -2.83 8.32 1.32
C ALA A 146 -3.46 7.26 2.22
N LEU A 147 -3.73 7.58 3.49
CA LEU A 147 -4.41 6.67 4.41
C LEU A 147 -5.87 6.41 3.97
N ASP A 148 -6.59 7.43 3.47
CA ASP A 148 -7.99 7.29 3.07
C ASP A 148 -8.16 6.40 1.84
N ILE A 149 -7.20 6.40 0.93
CA ILE A 149 -7.18 5.47 -0.20
C ILE A 149 -6.62 4.08 0.15
N GLY A 150 -6.25 3.83 1.44
CA GLY A 150 -5.88 2.51 1.96
C GLY A 150 -4.38 2.24 2.03
N SER A 151 -3.51 3.27 2.11
CA SER A 151 -2.07 3.07 2.31
C SER A 151 -1.77 2.28 3.59
N ASP A 152 -0.90 1.28 3.48
CA ASP A 152 -0.35 0.47 4.58
C ASP A 152 1.12 0.81 4.89
N ILE A 153 1.63 1.92 4.35
CA ILE A 153 3.00 2.36 4.57
C ILE A 153 3.18 2.87 6.00
N SER A 154 4.04 2.19 6.77
CA SER A 154 4.28 2.50 8.18
C SER A 154 4.78 3.93 8.41
N SER A 155 5.64 4.47 7.51
CA SER A 155 6.15 5.85 7.65
C SER A 155 5.04 6.88 7.54
N THR A 156 4.01 6.66 6.70
CA THR A 156 2.84 7.54 6.59
C THR A 156 2.19 7.79 7.95
N TYR A 157 1.93 6.72 8.72
CA TYR A 157 1.34 6.82 10.06
C TYR A 157 2.26 7.52 11.05
N ILE A 158 3.55 7.15 11.04
CA ILE A 158 4.52 7.65 12.01
C ILE A 158 4.79 9.14 11.78
N THR A 159 4.97 9.56 10.52
CA THR A 159 5.23 10.96 10.20
C THR A 159 3.99 11.82 10.43
N LEU A 160 2.78 11.32 10.13
CA LEU A 160 1.53 11.99 10.48
C LEU A 160 1.39 12.17 12.01
N GLY A 161 1.74 11.15 12.81
CA GLY A 161 1.76 11.26 14.27
C GLY A 161 2.76 12.30 14.77
N LYS A 162 3.95 12.44 14.14
CA LYS A 162 4.91 13.50 14.44
C LYS A 162 4.36 14.89 14.11
N ILE A 163 3.67 15.04 12.97
CA ILE A 163 3.02 16.29 12.58
C ILE A 163 2.00 16.71 13.64
N TYR A 164 1.15 15.79 14.10
CA TYR A 164 0.18 16.09 15.16
C TYR A 164 0.85 16.53 16.45
N ALA A 165 1.96 15.89 16.85
CA ALA A 165 2.71 16.29 18.03
C ALA A 165 3.36 17.66 17.86
N GLN A 166 3.97 17.96 16.70
CA GLN A 166 4.61 19.25 16.41
C GLN A 166 3.62 20.41 16.28
N THR A 167 2.37 20.11 15.96
CA THR A 167 1.28 21.11 15.85
C THR A 167 0.37 21.17 17.07
N ASP A 168 0.81 20.60 18.21
CA ASP A 168 0.11 20.57 19.49
C ASP A 168 -1.29 19.93 19.43
N ARG A 169 -1.42 18.87 18.59
CA ARG A 169 -2.66 18.09 18.38
C ARG A 169 -2.48 16.61 18.73
N ILE A 170 -1.88 16.37 19.90
CA ILE A 170 -1.54 15.01 20.38
C ILE A 170 -2.78 14.11 20.47
N GLU A 171 -3.95 14.68 20.75
CA GLU A 171 -5.22 13.95 20.81
C GLU A 171 -5.59 13.27 19.48
N GLN A 172 -5.08 13.76 18.33
CA GLN A 172 -5.29 13.15 17.02
C GLN A 172 -4.51 11.83 16.83
N ILE A 173 -3.50 11.58 17.66
CA ILE A 173 -2.69 10.35 17.57
C ILE A 173 -3.50 9.13 18.03
N GLN A 174 -4.41 9.28 19.00
CA GLN A 174 -5.21 8.15 19.47
C GLN A 174 -6.16 7.61 18.39
N PRO A 175 -6.93 8.42 17.64
CA PRO A 175 -7.69 7.96 16.46
C PRO A 175 -6.81 7.27 15.41
N LEU A 176 -5.58 7.76 15.20
CA LEU A 176 -4.64 7.17 14.27
C LEU A 176 -4.20 5.76 14.72
N ILE A 177 -3.92 5.57 16.01
CA ILE A 177 -3.62 4.25 16.60
C ILE A 177 -4.81 3.29 16.42
N GLU A 178 -6.05 3.75 16.66
CA GLU A 178 -7.24 2.92 16.48
C GLU A 178 -7.46 2.53 15.00
N ARG A 179 -7.10 3.41 14.06
CA ARG A 179 -7.09 3.08 12.63
C ARG A 179 -6.09 1.98 12.32
N VAL A 180 -4.85 2.08 12.84
CA VAL A 180 -3.80 1.06 12.68
C VAL A 180 -4.23 -0.30 13.23
N LYS A 181 -4.88 -0.35 14.40
CA LYS A 181 -5.35 -1.60 15.02
C LYS A 181 -6.35 -2.36 14.16
N LYS A 182 -7.14 -1.66 13.35
CA LYS A 182 -8.15 -2.25 12.46
C LYS A 182 -7.58 -2.82 11.17
N GLN A 183 -6.34 -2.50 10.86
CA GLN A 183 -5.67 -2.96 9.64
C GLN A 183 -4.77 -4.15 9.95
N ASP A 184 -4.59 -5.02 8.95
CA ASP A 184 -3.69 -6.17 9.05
C ASP A 184 -2.52 -6.00 8.07
N PHE A 185 -1.42 -5.42 8.57
CA PHE A 185 -0.18 -5.30 7.84
C PHE A 185 1.03 -5.64 8.72
N PHE A 186 2.12 -6.01 8.07
CA PHE A 186 3.30 -6.63 8.71
C PHE A 186 3.88 -5.81 9.88
N MET A 187 3.91 -4.47 9.79
CA MET A 187 4.55 -3.59 10.79
C MET A 187 3.56 -2.96 11.78
N ARG A 188 2.31 -3.44 11.83
CA ARG A 188 1.22 -2.87 12.65
C ARG A 188 1.65 -2.58 14.10
N ASP A 189 2.16 -3.58 14.80
CA ASP A 189 2.52 -3.46 16.22
C ASP A 189 3.66 -2.45 16.43
N THR A 190 4.65 -2.44 15.53
CA THR A 190 5.74 -1.45 15.54
C THR A 190 5.23 -0.03 15.35
N VAL A 191 4.25 0.18 14.48
CA VAL A 191 3.64 1.50 14.26
C VAL A 191 2.89 1.96 15.52
N ILE A 192 2.11 1.06 16.14
CA ILE A 192 1.40 1.35 17.41
C ILE A 192 2.40 1.74 18.51
N ASP A 193 3.49 1.00 18.65
CA ASP A 193 4.51 1.29 19.66
C ASP A 193 5.16 2.67 19.44
N LYS A 194 5.49 3.00 18.18
CA LYS A 194 6.07 4.31 17.84
C LYS A 194 5.10 5.47 18.08
N LEU A 195 3.84 5.34 17.67
CA LEU A 195 2.81 6.35 17.92
C LEU A 195 2.56 6.54 19.41
N THR A 196 2.49 5.45 20.18
CA THR A 196 2.36 5.50 21.65
C THR A 196 3.59 6.16 22.28
N GLY A 197 4.78 5.89 21.77
CA GLY A 197 6.02 6.55 22.20
C GLY A 197 5.98 8.06 22.00
N ILE A 198 5.46 8.54 20.85
CA ILE A 198 5.26 9.97 20.59
C ILE A 198 4.34 10.58 21.64
N VAL A 199 3.18 9.99 21.93
CA VAL A 199 2.26 10.49 22.95
C VAL A 199 2.93 10.62 24.33
N ARG A 200 3.72 9.61 24.73
CA ARG A 200 4.42 9.62 26.04
C ARG A 200 5.51 10.68 26.14
N SER A 201 6.14 11.08 25.04
CA SER A 201 7.19 12.09 25.05
C SER A 201 6.69 13.53 25.21
N TYR A 202 5.39 13.73 25.07
CA TYR A 202 4.72 15.05 25.20
C TYR A 202 3.82 15.16 26.45
N GLN A 203 3.76 14.12 27.29
CA GLN A 203 3.10 14.13 28.61
C GLN A 203 4.10 14.42 29.73
#